data_e9860840170aeac7cea38d40cec03092
#
_entry.id   e9860840170aeac7cea38d40cec03092
#
_cell.length_a   1.000
_cell.length_b   1.000
_cell.length_c   1.000
_cell.angle_alpha   90.00
_cell.angle_beta   90.00
_cell.angle_gamma   90.00
#
_symmetry.space_group_name_H-M   'P 1'
#
loop_
_entity.id
_entity.type
_entity.pdbx_description
1 polymer ?
#
loop_
_entity_poly.entity_id
_entity_poly.type
_entity_poly.pdbx_seq_one_letter_code
_entity_poly.pdbx_strand_id
1 'polypeptide(L)'
;MRVFRHNERHQDIVSQLFEKKLRRANDQPMFATKRDLLCFAAVLGYEMDRKGAIEAKAIDFVDPRPFENSQEAMNLLYLLGLAATKDADALREENDDKLVSIFEEYADGGLATLKEWMAETPTDADGDRAILVALQKYGFLSVKNESAESVTADVEF
;
A
#
# COMPACT_ATOMS: atom_id res chain seq x y z
N MET A 1 -9.75 10.10 -15.95
CA MET A 1 -9.52 9.57 -14.58
C MET A 1 -9.28 10.75 -13.64
N ARG A 2 -9.97 10.82 -12.54
CA ARG A 2 -9.83 11.89 -11.55
C ARG A 2 -8.63 11.71 -10.63
N VAL A 3 -8.31 12.70 -9.82
CA VAL A 3 -7.30 12.63 -8.76
C VAL A 3 -7.69 11.58 -7.71
N PHE A 4 -6.68 10.87 -7.19
CA PHE A 4 -6.85 9.96 -6.05
C PHE A 4 -6.76 10.75 -4.76
N ARG A 5 -7.61 10.40 -3.78
CA ARG A 5 -7.71 11.09 -2.49
C ARG A 5 -7.51 10.10 -1.34
N HIS A 6 -7.14 10.63 -0.18
CA HIS A 6 -7.18 9.90 1.08
C HIS A 6 -7.93 10.69 2.14
N ASN A 7 -8.49 10.00 3.12
CA ASN A 7 -9.16 10.67 4.24
C ASN A 7 -8.15 11.44 5.09
N GLU A 8 -8.55 12.61 5.59
CA GLU A 8 -7.73 13.50 6.41
C GLU A 8 -7.18 12.80 7.66
N ARG A 9 -7.93 11.87 8.24
CA ARG A 9 -7.51 11.07 9.41
C ARG A 9 -6.23 10.26 9.18
N HIS A 10 -5.82 10.01 7.94
CA HIS A 10 -4.61 9.28 7.58
C HIS A 10 -3.43 10.19 7.24
N GLN A 11 -3.56 11.52 7.35
CA GLN A 11 -2.48 12.44 7.01
C GLN A 11 -1.20 12.15 7.81
N ASP A 12 -1.31 11.80 9.07
CA ASP A 12 -0.17 11.50 9.94
C ASP A 12 0.63 10.29 9.42
N ILE A 13 -0.06 9.19 9.08
CA ILE A 13 0.59 7.99 8.56
C ILE A 13 1.17 8.21 7.16
N VAL A 14 0.48 8.98 6.32
CA VAL A 14 0.97 9.35 4.99
C VAL A 14 2.26 10.15 5.09
N SER A 15 2.30 11.18 5.95
CA SER A 15 3.51 11.98 6.19
C SER A 15 4.66 11.11 6.71
N GLN A 16 4.39 10.20 7.62
CA GLN A 16 5.40 9.32 8.18
C GLN A 16 5.98 8.35 7.14
N LEU A 17 5.17 7.79 6.27
CA LEU A 17 5.60 6.78 5.30
C LEU A 17 6.20 7.37 4.02
N PHE A 18 5.82 8.58 3.65
CA PHE A 18 6.26 9.21 2.42
C PHE A 18 7.23 10.37 2.64
N GLU A 19 7.00 11.22 3.64
CA GLU A 19 7.79 12.44 3.84
C GLU A 19 8.97 12.23 4.79
N LYS A 20 8.81 11.36 5.81
CA LYS A 20 9.86 11.11 6.79
C LYS A 20 10.99 10.29 6.20
N LYS A 21 12.21 10.83 6.27
CA LYS A 21 13.41 10.14 5.82
C LYS A 21 13.86 9.09 6.85
N LEU A 22 14.15 7.89 6.39
CA LEU A 22 14.66 6.81 7.22
C LEU A 22 16.18 6.94 7.40
N ARG A 23 16.64 6.96 8.63
CA ARG A 23 18.09 7.04 8.95
C ARG A 23 18.88 5.87 8.38
N ARG A 24 18.27 4.69 8.24
CA ARG A 24 18.94 3.46 7.76
C ARG A 24 18.94 3.31 6.25
N ALA A 25 18.17 4.10 5.54
CA ALA A 25 17.96 3.96 4.09
C ALA A 25 18.55 5.14 3.31
N ASN A 26 19.73 5.61 3.68
CA ASN A 26 20.40 6.76 3.03
C ASN A 26 19.52 8.02 2.97
N ASP A 27 18.80 8.29 4.04
CA ASP A 27 17.86 9.42 4.14
C ASP A 27 16.72 9.40 3.09
N GLN A 28 16.35 8.22 2.63
CA GLN A 28 15.19 8.05 1.75
C GLN A 28 13.91 7.77 2.57
N PRO A 29 12.73 8.18 2.11
CA PRO A 29 11.47 7.77 2.72
C PRO A 29 11.20 6.28 2.47
N MET A 30 10.29 5.68 3.24
CA MET A 30 9.92 4.27 3.07
C MET A 30 9.30 4.00 1.69
N PHE A 31 8.49 4.93 1.20
CA PHE A 31 7.94 4.89 -0.15
C PHE A 31 8.52 6.04 -0.97
N ALA A 32 9.09 5.73 -2.12
CA ALA A 32 9.71 6.71 -3.01
C ALA A 32 8.70 7.67 -3.62
N THR A 33 7.47 7.22 -3.86
CA THR A 33 6.41 8.04 -4.44
C THR A 33 5.08 7.86 -3.69
N LYS A 34 4.24 8.89 -3.75
CA LYS A 34 2.86 8.81 -3.24
C LYS A 34 2.05 7.71 -3.93
N ARG A 35 2.29 7.50 -5.24
CA ARG A 35 1.67 6.42 -6.00
C ARG A 35 2.01 5.05 -5.40
N ASP A 36 3.28 4.81 -5.08
CA ASP A 36 3.73 3.53 -4.53
C ASP A 36 3.10 3.27 -3.16
N LEU A 37 3.01 4.28 -2.32
CA LEU A 37 2.30 4.18 -1.04
C LEU A 37 0.81 3.87 -1.26
N LEU A 38 0.16 4.55 -2.18
CA LEU A 38 -1.27 4.34 -2.47
C LEU A 38 -1.52 2.93 -3.01
N CYS A 39 -0.68 2.45 -3.92
CA CYS A 39 -0.77 1.09 -4.46
C CYS A 39 -0.58 0.04 -3.37
N PHE A 40 0.43 0.21 -2.53
CA PHE A 40 0.67 -0.72 -1.42
C PHE A 40 -0.51 -0.74 -0.44
N ALA A 41 -1.02 0.42 -0.07
CA ALA A 41 -2.16 0.53 0.84
C ALA A 41 -3.42 -0.11 0.25
N ALA A 42 -3.69 0.08 -1.04
CA ALA A 42 -4.86 -0.50 -1.70
C ALA A 42 -4.79 -2.03 -1.75
N VAL A 43 -3.62 -2.59 -2.09
CA VAL A 43 -3.43 -4.05 -2.08
C VAL A 43 -3.53 -4.62 -0.68
N LEU A 44 -2.93 -3.95 0.30
CA LEU A 44 -3.02 -4.37 1.70
C LEU A 44 -4.47 -4.37 2.19
N GLY A 45 -5.22 -3.31 1.89
CA GLY A 45 -6.64 -3.24 2.24
C GLY A 45 -7.45 -4.37 1.61
N TYR A 46 -7.17 -4.68 0.36
CA TYR A 46 -7.82 -5.80 -0.33
C TYR A 46 -7.48 -7.15 0.32
N GLU A 47 -6.20 -7.42 0.58
CA GLU A 47 -5.74 -8.66 1.21
C GLU A 47 -6.26 -8.84 2.64
N MET A 48 -6.42 -7.74 3.37
CA MET A 48 -6.97 -7.76 4.73
C MET A 48 -8.51 -7.68 4.76
N ASP A 49 -9.15 -7.69 3.59
CA ASP A 49 -10.60 -7.51 3.43
C ASP A 49 -11.12 -6.28 4.20
N ARG A 50 -10.41 -5.19 4.05
CA ARG A 50 -10.68 -3.95 4.77
C ARG A 50 -10.73 -2.75 3.84
N LYS A 51 -11.85 -2.07 3.83
CA LYS A 51 -12.05 -0.83 3.09
C LYS A 51 -12.81 0.18 3.92
N GLY A 52 -12.57 1.46 3.64
CA GLY A 52 -13.25 2.57 4.31
C GLY A 52 -13.80 3.58 3.31
N ALA A 53 -14.95 4.14 3.63
CA ALA A 53 -15.56 5.18 2.80
C ALA A 53 -14.68 6.44 2.75
N ILE A 54 -14.58 7.04 1.57
CA ILE A 54 -13.88 8.32 1.39
C ILE A 54 -14.83 9.46 1.74
N GLU A 55 -14.41 10.27 2.69
CA GLU A 55 -15.20 11.39 3.22
C GLU A 55 -15.20 12.60 2.27
N ALA A 56 -16.18 13.48 2.43
CA ALA A 56 -16.27 14.71 1.63
C ALA A 56 -15.06 15.65 1.81
N LYS A 57 -14.40 15.60 2.97
CA LYS A 57 -13.19 16.37 3.29
C LYS A 57 -11.88 15.66 2.91
N ALA A 58 -11.94 14.61 2.10
CA ALA A 58 -10.74 13.90 1.67
C ALA A 58 -9.77 14.82 0.94
N ILE A 59 -8.49 14.54 1.13
CA ILE A 59 -7.38 15.34 0.61
C ILE A 59 -6.90 14.76 -0.72
N ASP A 60 -6.69 15.60 -1.72
CA ASP A 60 -6.05 15.22 -2.98
C ASP A 60 -4.63 14.67 -2.72
N PHE A 61 -4.34 13.51 -3.26
CA PHE A 61 -3.12 12.77 -2.91
C PHE A 61 -2.24 12.43 -4.10
N VAL A 62 -2.78 11.80 -5.12
CA VAL A 62 -2.05 11.39 -6.31
C VAL A 62 -2.80 11.83 -7.55
N ASP A 63 -2.12 12.61 -8.42
CA ASP A 63 -2.66 12.97 -9.72
C ASP A 63 -2.79 11.73 -10.63
N PRO A 64 -3.68 11.76 -11.65
CA PRO A 64 -3.84 10.66 -12.59
C PRO A 64 -2.56 10.32 -13.36
N ARG A 65 -1.79 11.31 -13.77
CA ARG A 65 -0.61 11.13 -14.64
C ARG A 65 0.43 10.12 -14.12
N PRO A 66 0.81 10.11 -12.83
CA PRO A 66 1.71 9.10 -12.30
C PRO A 66 1.19 7.66 -12.45
N PHE A 67 -0.13 7.46 -12.43
CA PHE A 67 -0.76 6.17 -12.73
C PHE A 67 -0.75 5.87 -14.22
N GLU A 68 -1.23 6.80 -15.04
CA GLU A 68 -1.33 6.63 -16.50
C GLU A 68 0.04 6.37 -17.15
N ASN A 69 1.11 6.92 -16.58
CA ASN A 69 2.48 6.72 -17.04
C ASN A 69 3.14 5.43 -16.51
N SER A 70 2.45 4.65 -15.68
CA SER A 70 2.96 3.38 -15.14
C SER A 70 2.03 2.23 -15.50
N GLN A 71 2.51 1.36 -16.37
CA GLN A 71 1.73 0.18 -16.76
C GLN A 71 1.42 -0.70 -15.55
N GLU A 72 2.35 -0.84 -14.62
CA GLU A 72 2.18 -1.63 -13.40
C GLU A 72 1.08 -1.05 -12.50
N ALA A 73 1.08 0.27 -12.31
CA ALA A 73 0.06 0.93 -11.50
C ALA A 73 -1.33 0.83 -12.15
N MET A 74 -1.42 1.03 -13.46
CA MET A 74 -2.67 0.87 -14.20
C MET A 74 -3.18 -0.57 -14.15
N ASN A 75 -2.29 -1.55 -14.34
CA ASN A 75 -2.64 -2.96 -14.23
C ASN A 75 -3.18 -3.28 -12.84
N LEU A 76 -2.56 -2.75 -11.79
CA LEU A 76 -3.01 -2.95 -10.42
C LEU A 76 -4.38 -2.33 -10.18
N LEU A 77 -4.63 -1.14 -10.68
CA LEU A 77 -5.94 -0.47 -10.61
C LEU A 77 -7.04 -1.34 -11.23
N TYR A 78 -6.79 -1.83 -12.45
CA TYR A 78 -7.75 -2.67 -13.17
C TYR A 78 -7.94 -4.03 -12.50
N LEU A 79 -6.87 -4.70 -12.09
CA LEU A 79 -6.94 -6.00 -11.42
C LEU A 79 -7.71 -5.92 -10.11
N LEU A 80 -7.45 -4.90 -9.30
CA LEU A 80 -8.15 -4.70 -8.03
C LEU A 80 -9.63 -4.36 -8.28
N GLY A 81 -9.91 -3.50 -9.24
CA GLY A 81 -11.29 -3.18 -9.65
C GLY A 81 -12.05 -4.40 -10.14
N LEU A 82 -11.43 -5.24 -10.97
CA LEU A 82 -12.01 -6.49 -11.44
C LEU A 82 -12.25 -7.48 -10.31
N ALA A 83 -11.27 -7.65 -9.42
CA ALA A 83 -11.38 -8.55 -8.28
C ALA A 83 -12.49 -8.13 -7.31
N ALA A 84 -12.65 -6.82 -7.10
CA ALA A 84 -13.65 -6.26 -6.21
C ALA A 84 -15.07 -6.32 -6.78
N THR A 85 -15.24 -6.03 -8.06
CA THR A 85 -16.56 -5.98 -8.73
C THR A 85 -16.99 -7.32 -9.31
N LYS A 86 -16.04 -8.16 -9.72
CA LYS A 86 -16.22 -9.40 -10.49
C LYS A 86 -16.99 -9.16 -11.80
N ASP A 87 -16.82 -7.97 -12.37
CA ASP A 87 -17.51 -7.50 -13.55
C ASP A 87 -16.52 -6.86 -14.52
N ALA A 88 -16.39 -7.44 -15.71
CA ALA A 88 -15.49 -6.93 -16.75
C ALA A 88 -15.89 -5.55 -17.28
N ASP A 89 -17.16 -5.17 -17.17
CA ASP A 89 -17.62 -3.83 -17.56
C ASP A 89 -17.03 -2.72 -16.70
N ALA A 90 -16.55 -3.05 -15.49
CA ALA A 90 -15.81 -2.10 -14.65
C ALA A 90 -14.52 -1.58 -15.29
N LEU A 91 -13.96 -2.32 -16.26
CA LEU A 91 -12.71 -1.95 -16.95
C LEU A 91 -12.92 -0.99 -18.13
N ARG A 92 -14.15 -0.62 -18.44
CA ARG A 92 -14.42 0.36 -19.50
C ARG A 92 -13.97 1.74 -19.06
N GLU A 93 -13.45 2.53 -19.99
CA GLU A 93 -12.95 3.89 -19.75
C GLU A 93 -14.00 4.80 -19.07
N GLU A 94 -15.26 4.65 -19.41
CA GLU A 94 -16.36 5.38 -18.78
C GLU A 94 -16.53 5.12 -17.28
N ASN A 95 -15.93 4.05 -16.77
CA ASN A 95 -15.95 3.62 -15.37
C ASN A 95 -14.65 3.92 -14.62
N ASP A 96 -13.69 4.61 -15.20
CA ASP A 96 -12.40 4.91 -14.57
C ASP A 96 -12.54 5.57 -13.20
N ASP A 97 -13.44 6.54 -13.06
CA ASP A 97 -13.67 7.21 -11.78
C ASP A 97 -14.26 6.28 -10.71
N LYS A 98 -15.02 5.28 -11.12
CA LYS A 98 -15.53 4.23 -10.24
C LYS A 98 -14.40 3.31 -9.76
N LEU A 99 -13.47 2.96 -10.65
CA LEU A 99 -12.27 2.20 -10.28
C LEU A 99 -11.40 2.97 -9.29
N VAL A 100 -11.23 4.28 -9.51
CA VAL A 100 -10.53 5.15 -8.57
C VAL A 100 -11.19 5.11 -7.19
N SER A 101 -12.52 5.20 -7.13
CA SER A 101 -13.26 5.14 -5.87
C SER A 101 -13.05 3.82 -5.13
N ILE A 102 -13.11 2.69 -5.83
CA ILE A 102 -12.86 1.36 -5.25
C ILE A 102 -11.41 1.27 -4.72
N PHE A 103 -10.46 1.77 -5.49
CA PHE A 103 -9.05 1.76 -5.12
C PHE A 103 -8.78 2.60 -3.87
N GLU A 104 -9.38 3.80 -3.79
CA GLU A 104 -9.30 4.68 -2.63
C GLU A 104 -9.89 4.04 -1.37
N GLU A 105 -11.02 3.35 -1.47
CA GLU A 105 -11.67 2.69 -0.35
C GLU A 105 -10.79 1.57 0.25
N TYR A 106 -10.17 0.77 -0.60
CA TYR A 106 -9.21 -0.24 -0.14
C TYR A 106 -7.92 0.40 0.39
N ALA A 107 -7.43 1.46 -0.24
CA ALA A 107 -6.27 2.20 0.27
C ALA A 107 -6.55 2.79 1.66
N ASP A 108 -7.76 3.28 1.92
CA ASP A 108 -8.17 3.73 3.25
C ASP A 108 -8.06 2.59 4.28
N GLY A 109 -8.56 1.42 3.95
CA GLY A 109 -8.42 0.23 4.80
C GLY A 109 -6.97 -0.18 5.03
N GLY A 110 -6.14 -0.11 4.00
CA GLY A 110 -4.70 -0.40 4.08
C GLY A 110 -3.93 0.61 4.92
N LEU A 111 -4.23 1.90 4.79
CA LEU A 111 -3.63 2.95 5.62
C LEU A 111 -4.00 2.79 7.10
N ALA A 112 -5.26 2.44 7.38
CA ALA A 112 -5.69 2.13 8.75
C ALA A 112 -4.94 0.92 9.32
N THR A 113 -4.73 -0.12 8.54
CA THR A 113 -3.97 -1.31 8.92
C THR A 113 -2.50 -0.96 9.19
N LEU A 114 -1.86 -0.19 8.32
CA LEU A 114 -0.48 0.28 8.52
C LEU A 114 -0.34 1.09 9.81
N LYS A 115 -1.29 1.97 10.08
CA LYS A 115 -1.33 2.76 11.32
C LYS A 115 -1.41 1.87 12.57
N GLU A 116 -2.23 0.84 12.53
CA GLU A 116 -2.35 -0.13 13.63
C GLU A 116 -1.04 -0.93 13.82
N TRP A 117 -0.43 -1.39 12.74
CA TRP A 117 0.84 -2.10 12.79
C TRP A 117 1.96 -1.27 13.40
N MET A 118 2.05 0.01 13.02
CA MET A 118 3.05 0.92 13.57
C MET A 118 2.79 1.24 15.04
N ALA A 119 1.53 1.31 15.45
CA ALA A 119 1.14 1.54 16.84
C ALA A 119 1.48 0.36 17.77
N GLU A 120 1.55 -0.87 17.25
CA GLU A 120 1.93 -2.06 18.01
C GLU A 120 3.42 -2.05 18.44
N THR A 121 4.25 -1.28 17.77
CA THR A 121 5.68 -1.17 18.08
C THR A 121 6.08 0.32 18.21
N PRO A 122 5.62 1.02 19.26
CA PRO A 122 5.82 2.46 19.39
C PRO A 122 7.30 2.87 19.57
N THR A 123 8.18 1.93 19.94
CA THR A 123 9.63 2.14 20.05
C THR A 123 10.34 2.17 18.70
N ASP A 124 9.70 1.70 17.65
CA ASP A 124 10.21 1.76 16.29
C ASP A 124 9.84 3.12 15.65
N ALA A 125 10.71 4.09 15.83
CA ALA A 125 10.48 5.46 15.40
C ALA A 125 10.25 5.61 13.88
N ASP A 126 10.84 4.73 13.10
CA ASP A 126 10.75 4.75 11.63
C ASP A 126 9.56 3.93 11.10
N GLY A 127 9.08 2.95 11.86
CA GLY A 127 7.96 2.09 11.48
C GLY A 127 8.29 0.97 10.49
N ASP A 128 9.52 0.95 9.94
CA ASP A 128 9.95 -0.03 8.95
C ASP A 128 9.97 -1.45 9.52
N ARG A 129 10.45 -1.62 10.75
CA ARG A 129 10.45 -2.92 11.45
C ARG A 129 9.06 -3.39 11.79
N ALA A 130 8.21 -2.51 12.26
CA ALA A 130 6.81 -2.81 12.59
C ALA A 130 6.07 -3.38 11.38
N ILE A 131 6.24 -2.75 10.22
CA ILE A 131 5.66 -3.20 8.96
C ILE A 131 6.26 -4.53 8.52
N LEU A 132 7.59 -4.69 8.58
CA LEU A 132 8.26 -5.94 8.22
C LEU A 132 7.77 -7.11 9.06
N VAL A 133 7.72 -6.94 10.38
CA VAL A 133 7.23 -7.96 11.32
C VAL A 133 5.79 -8.32 11.04
N ALA A 134 4.94 -7.33 10.78
CA ALA A 134 3.54 -7.56 10.46
C ALA A 134 3.37 -8.32 9.14
N LEU A 135 4.11 -7.96 8.08
CA LEU A 135 4.09 -8.67 6.81
C LEU A 135 4.50 -10.14 6.95
N GLN A 136 5.47 -10.44 7.81
CA GLN A 136 5.88 -11.81 8.14
C GLN A 136 4.79 -12.53 8.93
N LYS A 137 4.22 -11.89 9.95
CA LYS A 137 3.17 -12.45 10.82
C LYS A 137 1.92 -12.84 10.02
N TYR A 138 1.53 -12.03 9.05
CA TYR A 138 0.34 -12.27 8.22
C TYR A 138 0.64 -13.10 6.96
N GLY A 139 1.87 -13.60 6.81
CA GLY A 139 2.24 -14.52 5.74
C GLY A 139 2.53 -13.88 4.38
N PHE A 140 2.63 -12.56 4.30
CA PHE A 140 2.97 -11.86 3.06
C PHE A 140 4.45 -11.96 2.71
N LEU A 141 5.31 -12.16 3.72
CA LEU A 141 6.74 -12.39 3.55
C LEU A 141 7.16 -13.65 4.28
N SER A 142 8.05 -14.41 3.64
CA SER A 142 8.68 -15.57 4.28
C SER A 142 9.68 -15.11 5.33
N VAL A 143 9.69 -15.77 6.50
CA VAL A 143 10.76 -15.60 7.47
C VAL A 143 11.99 -16.33 6.94
N LYS A 144 13.05 -15.58 6.63
CA LYS A 144 14.35 -16.19 6.32
C LYS A 144 14.89 -16.87 7.56
N ASN A 145 15.02 -18.17 7.50
CA ASN A 145 15.67 -18.94 8.54
C ASN A 145 17.17 -19.00 8.21
N GLU A 146 17.98 -18.19 8.88
CA GLU A 146 19.43 -18.14 8.65
C GLU A 146 20.09 -19.52 8.78
N SER A 147 19.56 -20.38 9.65
CA SER A 147 20.05 -21.75 9.80
C SER A 147 19.76 -22.64 8.58
N ALA A 148 18.68 -22.39 7.86
CA ALA A 148 18.34 -23.12 6.65
C ALA A 148 19.18 -22.66 5.44
N GLU A 149 19.53 -21.37 5.38
CA GLU A 149 20.42 -20.86 4.33
C GLU A 149 21.86 -21.42 4.47
N SER A 150 22.37 -21.56 5.68
CA SER A 150 23.68 -22.14 5.89
C SER A 150 23.71 -23.64 5.54
N VAL A 151 22.66 -24.37 5.78
CA VAL A 151 22.54 -25.79 5.44
C VAL A 151 22.38 -25.99 3.93
N THR A 152 21.64 -25.12 3.25
CA THR A 152 21.49 -25.18 1.79
C THR A 152 22.76 -24.81 1.04
N ALA A 153 23.55 -23.87 1.56
CA ALA A 153 24.85 -23.54 1.00
C ALA A 153 25.86 -24.68 1.07
N ASP A 154 25.79 -25.51 2.12
CA ASP A 154 26.66 -26.66 2.30
C ASP A 154 26.25 -27.88 1.45
N VAL A 155 25.09 -27.89 0.86
CA VAL A 155 24.55 -29.05 0.10
C VAL A 155 24.65 -28.87 -1.41
N GLU A 156 24.99 -27.68 -1.89
CA GLU A 156 25.04 -27.36 -3.33
C GLU A 156 26.34 -27.72 -4.05
N PHE A 157 26.90 -28.68 -3.61
CA PHE A 157 28.10 -29.07 -4.29
C PHE A 157 28.29 -30.40 -4.42
#